data_c5a8e2ea02d7a857abe7d588901fff69
#
_entry.id   c5a8e2ea02d7a857abe7d588901fff69
#
_cell.length_a   1.000
_cell.length_b   1.000
_cell.length_c   1.000
_cell.angle_alpha   90.00
_cell.angle_beta   90.00
_cell.angle_gamma   90.00
#
_symmetry.space_group_name_H-M   'P 1'
#
loop_
_entity.id
_entity.type
_entity.pdbx_description
1 polymer ?
#
loop_
_entity_poly.entity_id
_entity_poly.type
_entity_poly.pdbx_seq_one_letter_code
_entity_poly.pdbx_strand_id
1 'polypeptide(L)'
;MIVAVANQKGGVGKTTTAQALAAGLAERKYRVLGIDLDPQGNFSTACGAENYNVPTVYEVMKRGADIREAIQHMKGGYDVVPANIMLAGAEQEFSQTGKEHRLKEAISPVAGEYDFIVIDTPLSLGVLTVNAFNCATDILIPTTAGISQLNETVSSVQRYCNPRVKIRGILFTRFNPRANISRQIKELTEQLSEYISVVVICCYAARLGIFQNFGVERITEDDV
;
A
#
# COMPACT_ATOMS: atom_id res chain seq x y z
N MET A 1 1.10 10.69 6.65
CA MET A 1 1.45 10.27 5.26
C MET A 1 0.62 9.06 4.88
N ILE A 2 0.09 8.98 3.65
CA ILE A 2 -0.71 7.84 3.18
C ILE A 2 0.03 7.18 2.01
N VAL A 3 0.38 5.89 2.16
CA VAL A 3 1.17 5.13 1.20
C VAL A 3 0.35 3.99 0.63
N ALA A 4 0.10 3.99 -0.69
CA ALA A 4 -0.51 2.86 -1.38
C ALA A 4 0.57 1.92 -1.93
N VAL A 5 0.47 0.63 -1.63
CA VAL A 5 1.35 -0.41 -2.16
C VAL A 5 0.65 -1.10 -3.32
N ALA A 6 1.09 -0.89 -4.55
CA ALA A 6 0.35 -1.27 -5.73
C ALA A 6 1.21 -1.88 -6.84
N ASN A 7 0.69 -2.92 -7.48
CA ASN A 7 1.15 -3.46 -8.77
C ASN A 7 0.09 -4.42 -9.33
N GLN A 8 -0.10 -4.42 -10.65
CA GLN A 8 -1.01 -5.34 -11.34
C GLN A 8 -0.51 -6.79 -11.39
N LYS A 9 0.80 -7.00 -11.23
CA LYS A 9 1.38 -8.35 -11.33
C LYS A 9 1.18 -9.11 -10.01
N GLY A 10 0.69 -10.35 -10.12
CA GLY A 10 0.56 -11.28 -9.00
C GLY A 10 1.92 -11.75 -8.48
N GLY A 11 2.00 -12.03 -7.18
CA GLY A 11 3.19 -12.62 -6.57
C GLY A 11 4.44 -11.73 -6.51
N VAL A 12 4.30 -10.41 -6.74
CA VAL A 12 5.42 -9.45 -6.62
C VAL A 12 5.68 -8.97 -5.20
N GLY A 13 4.92 -9.46 -4.22
CA GLY A 13 5.13 -9.13 -2.80
C GLY A 13 4.44 -7.84 -2.34
N LYS A 14 3.31 -7.41 -2.94
CA LYS A 14 2.53 -6.25 -2.47
C LYS A 14 2.18 -6.38 -1.00
N THR A 15 1.39 -7.38 -0.64
CA THR A 15 0.94 -7.64 0.73
C THR A 15 2.10 -7.78 1.72
N THR A 16 3.16 -8.51 1.33
CA THR A 16 4.37 -8.65 2.16
C THR A 16 5.05 -7.29 2.38
N THR A 17 5.09 -6.46 1.35
CA THR A 17 5.67 -5.10 1.44
C THR A 17 4.82 -4.21 2.34
N ALA A 18 3.48 -4.23 2.18
CA ALA A 18 2.57 -3.44 3.01
C ALA A 18 2.68 -3.84 4.49
N GLN A 19 2.70 -5.14 4.79
CA GLN A 19 2.86 -5.65 6.15
C GLN A 19 4.23 -5.28 6.75
N ALA A 20 5.31 -5.49 6.00
CA ALA A 20 6.65 -5.14 6.46
C ALA A 20 6.79 -3.64 6.72
N LEU A 21 6.19 -2.80 5.87
CA LEU A 21 6.18 -1.35 6.04
C LEU A 21 5.40 -0.96 7.29
N ALA A 22 4.19 -1.49 7.50
CA ALA A 22 3.39 -1.20 8.68
C ALA A 22 4.10 -1.61 9.98
N ALA A 23 4.59 -2.84 10.04
CA ALA A 23 5.28 -3.37 11.21
C ALA A 23 6.57 -2.59 11.51
N GLY A 24 7.40 -2.33 10.49
CA GLY A 24 8.66 -1.65 10.69
C GLY A 24 8.52 -0.16 11.03
N LEU A 25 7.45 0.51 10.61
CA LEU A 25 7.12 1.86 11.08
C LEU A 25 6.65 1.84 12.54
N ALA A 26 5.86 0.84 12.94
CA ALA A 26 5.42 0.68 14.32
C ALA A 26 6.60 0.35 15.27
N GLU A 27 7.57 -0.47 14.84
CA GLU A 27 8.82 -0.72 15.59
C GLU A 27 9.56 0.61 15.88
N ARG A 28 9.45 1.60 14.99
CA ARG A 28 10.00 2.95 15.13
C ARG A 28 9.09 3.92 15.90
N LYS A 29 8.04 3.38 16.54
CA LYS A 29 7.11 4.14 17.40
C LYS A 29 6.22 5.14 16.65
N TYR A 30 6.06 5.00 15.33
CA TYR A 30 5.03 5.72 14.60
C TYR A 30 3.66 5.07 14.84
N ARG A 31 2.62 5.90 14.87
CA ARG A 31 1.22 5.44 14.88
C ARG A 31 0.86 5.05 13.45
N VAL A 32 0.56 3.78 13.22
CA VAL A 32 0.36 3.22 11.88
C VAL A 32 -0.99 2.56 11.76
N LEU A 33 -1.72 2.88 10.68
CA LEU A 33 -2.93 2.17 10.26
C LEU A 33 -2.65 1.43 8.95
N GLY A 34 -2.82 0.12 8.95
CA GLY A 34 -2.87 -0.69 7.73
C GLY A 34 -4.31 -0.81 7.23
N ILE A 35 -4.52 -0.68 5.93
CA ILE A 35 -5.84 -0.88 5.31
C ILE A 35 -5.71 -1.93 4.22
N ASP A 36 -6.46 -3.01 4.34
CA ASP A 36 -6.56 -4.02 3.29
C ASP A 36 -7.65 -3.62 2.29
N LEU A 37 -7.28 -3.46 1.01
CA LEU A 37 -8.23 -3.22 -0.08
C LEU A 37 -8.31 -4.38 -1.07
N ASP A 38 -7.62 -5.50 -0.80
CA ASP A 38 -7.77 -6.70 -1.62
C ASP A 38 -8.94 -7.57 -1.09
N PRO A 39 -9.94 -7.89 -1.91
CA PRO A 39 -11.02 -8.81 -1.52
C PRO A 39 -10.54 -10.17 -1.02
N GLN A 40 -9.31 -10.57 -1.35
CA GLN A 40 -8.72 -11.82 -0.87
C GLN A 40 -8.36 -11.77 0.62
N GLY A 41 -8.26 -10.58 1.25
CA GLY A 41 -7.97 -10.44 2.67
C GLY A 41 -6.58 -10.93 3.09
N ASN A 42 -5.63 -10.96 2.17
CA ASN A 42 -4.29 -11.50 2.43
C ASN A 42 -3.50 -10.65 3.42
N PHE A 43 -3.63 -9.33 3.36
CA PHE A 43 -2.99 -8.43 4.30
C PHE A 43 -3.61 -8.60 5.70
N SER A 44 -4.93 -8.67 5.78
CA SER A 44 -5.67 -8.94 7.03
C SER A 44 -5.19 -10.22 7.70
N THR A 45 -5.14 -11.32 6.92
CA THR A 45 -4.67 -12.62 7.41
C THR A 45 -3.20 -12.57 7.85
N ALA A 46 -2.33 -11.93 7.07
CA ALA A 46 -0.91 -11.82 7.37
C ALA A 46 -0.63 -11.00 8.65
N CYS A 47 -1.50 -10.03 8.94
CA CYS A 47 -1.44 -9.23 10.18
C CYS A 47 -2.10 -9.91 11.38
N GLY A 48 -2.87 -10.98 11.16
CA GLY A 48 -3.66 -11.68 12.18
C GLY A 48 -4.93 -10.93 12.58
N ALA A 49 -5.46 -10.10 11.67
CA ALA A 49 -6.74 -9.42 11.86
C ALA A 49 -7.91 -10.37 11.61
N GLU A 50 -8.98 -10.23 12.41
CA GLU A 50 -10.26 -10.92 12.19
C GLU A 50 -10.96 -10.25 10.99
N ASN A 51 -11.52 -11.06 10.07
CA ASN A 51 -12.20 -10.55 8.88
C ASN A 51 -13.55 -11.24 8.59
N TYR A 52 -14.06 -12.02 9.56
CA TYR A 52 -15.37 -12.64 9.54
C TYR A 52 -16.20 -12.11 10.70
N ASN A 53 -17.47 -11.83 10.46
CA ASN A 53 -18.44 -11.36 11.46
C ASN A 53 -18.02 -10.07 12.21
N VAL A 54 -17.15 -9.29 11.58
CA VAL A 54 -16.68 -7.99 12.05
C VAL A 54 -16.81 -6.96 10.92
N PRO A 55 -16.97 -5.67 11.23
CA PRO A 55 -16.90 -4.63 10.21
C PRO A 55 -15.55 -4.67 9.48
N THR A 56 -15.58 -4.50 8.15
CA THR A 56 -14.40 -4.47 7.29
C THR A 56 -14.39 -3.17 6.47
N VAL A 57 -13.35 -2.97 5.70
CA VAL A 57 -13.27 -1.82 4.79
C VAL A 57 -14.46 -1.74 3.82
N TYR A 58 -15.11 -2.88 3.50
CA TYR A 58 -16.31 -2.90 2.67
C TYR A 58 -17.47 -2.15 3.30
N GLU A 59 -17.84 -2.47 4.57
CA GLU A 59 -18.91 -1.80 5.29
C GLU A 59 -18.61 -0.32 5.49
N VAL A 60 -17.37 0.01 5.78
CA VAL A 60 -16.91 1.40 5.94
C VAL A 60 -17.06 2.19 4.63
N MET A 61 -16.58 1.66 3.50
CA MET A 61 -16.70 2.30 2.18
C MET A 61 -18.15 2.37 1.68
N LYS A 62 -18.98 1.42 2.08
CA LYS A 62 -20.43 1.42 1.79
C LYS A 62 -21.20 2.43 2.64
N ARG A 63 -20.56 3.08 3.62
CA ARG A 63 -21.14 3.99 4.61
C ARG A 63 -22.13 3.29 5.55
N GLY A 64 -21.91 1.99 5.78
CA GLY A 64 -22.69 1.16 6.71
C GLY A 64 -22.10 1.08 8.11
N ALA A 65 -20.81 1.47 8.28
CA ALA A 65 -20.12 1.45 9.57
C ALA A 65 -19.15 2.63 9.70
N ASP A 66 -18.89 3.09 10.92
CA ASP A 66 -17.78 4.00 11.21
C ASP A 66 -16.44 3.23 11.07
N ILE A 67 -15.42 3.88 10.54
CA ILE A 67 -14.10 3.25 10.40
C ILE A 67 -13.54 2.79 11.75
N ARG A 68 -13.86 3.49 12.84
CA ARG A 68 -13.43 3.11 14.19
C ARG A 68 -13.94 1.76 14.63
N GLU A 69 -15.11 1.34 14.13
CA GLU A 69 -15.67 0.02 14.42
C GLU A 69 -14.91 -1.11 13.70
N ALA A 70 -14.25 -0.78 12.58
CA ALA A 70 -13.47 -1.73 11.79
C ALA A 70 -11.98 -1.76 12.17
N ILE A 71 -11.49 -0.79 12.95
CA ILE A 71 -10.09 -0.74 13.38
C ILE A 71 -9.81 -1.82 14.42
N GLN A 72 -8.77 -2.62 14.18
CA GLN A 72 -8.30 -3.66 15.09
C GLN A 72 -6.84 -3.40 15.49
N HIS A 73 -6.53 -3.54 16.78
CA HIS A 73 -5.17 -3.37 17.31
C HIS A 73 -4.37 -4.66 17.19
N MET A 74 -3.25 -4.63 16.47
CA MET A 74 -2.41 -5.79 16.23
C MET A 74 -1.28 -5.90 17.29
N LYS A 75 -0.86 -7.14 17.56
CA LYS A 75 0.25 -7.42 18.48
C LYS A 75 1.56 -6.73 18.06
N GLY A 76 1.71 -6.39 16.79
CA GLY A 76 2.86 -5.64 16.25
C GLY A 76 2.87 -4.15 16.55
N GLY A 77 1.90 -3.62 17.32
CA GLY A 77 1.82 -2.22 17.74
C GLY A 77 1.33 -1.27 16.66
N TYR A 78 0.61 -1.77 15.67
CA TYR A 78 -0.09 -1.00 14.64
C TYR A 78 -1.55 -1.45 14.53
N ASP A 79 -2.35 -0.65 13.87
CA ASP A 79 -3.78 -0.92 13.68
C ASP A 79 -4.05 -1.41 12.27
N VAL A 80 -5.15 -2.18 12.10
CA VAL A 80 -5.57 -2.71 10.79
C VAL A 80 -7.07 -2.53 10.60
N VAL A 81 -7.47 -2.06 9.42
CA VAL A 81 -8.84 -2.20 8.89
C VAL A 81 -8.82 -3.37 7.92
N PRO A 82 -9.50 -4.49 8.24
CA PRO A 82 -9.46 -5.70 7.44
C PRO A 82 -10.34 -5.62 6.19
N ALA A 83 -10.09 -6.53 5.24
CA ALA A 83 -10.94 -6.82 4.09
C ALA A 83 -11.42 -8.26 4.10
N ASN A 84 -12.52 -8.51 3.41
CA ASN A 84 -13.00 -9.84 3.08
C ASN A 84 -13.58 -9.89 1.66
N ILE A 85 -14.05 -11.07 1.25
CA ILE A 85 -14.56 -11.32 -0.10
C ILE A 85 -15.75 -10.43 -0.49
N MET A 86 -16.49 -9.87 0.47
CA MET A 86 -17.61 -8.97 0.18
C MET A 86 -17.16 -7.73 -0.58
N LEU A 87 -15.90 -7.31 -0.39
CA LEU A 87 -15.31 -6.19 -1.10
C LEU A 87 -15.24 -6.41 -2.62
N ALA A 88 -15.28 -7.65 -3.12
CA ALA A 88 -15.32 -7.94 -4.55
C ALA A 88 -16.59 -7.37 -5.23
N GLY A 89 -17.69 -7.23 -4.48
CA GLY A 89 -18.92 -6.59 -4.98
C GLY A 89 -18.84 -5.07 -5.13
N ALA A 90 -17.82 -4.45 -4.55
CA ALA A 90 -17.69 -2.99 -4.49
C ALA A 90 -17.65 -2.33 -5.89
N GLU A 91 -17.05 -2.97 -6.90
CA GLU A 91 -16.98 -2.43 -8.26
C GLU A 91 -18.36 -2.29 -8.92
N GLN A 92 -19.28 -3.19 -8.60
CA GLN A 92 -20.66 -3.17 -9.11
C GLN A 92 -21.57 -2.26 -8.26
N GLU A 93 -21.40 -2.31 -6.94
CA GLU A 93 -22.23 -1.56 -5.99
C GLU A 93 -21.87 -0.08 -5.94
N PHE A 94 -20.61 0.28 -6.10
CA PHE A 94 -20.15 1.67 -6.13
C PHE A 94 -20.33 2.27 -7.52
N SER A 95 -21.58 2.28 -8.04
CA SER A 95 -21.89 2.80 -9.37
C SER A 95 -22.19 4.29 -9.40
N GLN A 96 -22.37 4.93 -8.24
CA GLN A 96 -22.74 6.34 -8.13
C GLN A 96 -21.56 7.28 -8.36
N THR A 97 -21.88 8.53 -8.73
CA THR A 97 -20.89 9.62 -8.81
C THR A 97 -20.15 9.77 -7.47
N GLY A 98 -18.84 9.96 -7.53
CA GLY A 98 -18.01 10.09 -6.33
C GLY A 98 -17.55 8.76 -5.73
N LYS A 99 -17.76 7.65 -6.43
CA LYS A 99 -17.31 6.32 -6.00
C LYS A 99 -15.80 6.22 -5.75
N GLU A 100 -15.02 7.04 -6.44
CA GLU A 100 -13.57 7.18 -6.33
C GLU A 100 -13.10 7.89 -5.06
N HIS A 101 -14.02 8.52 -4.31
CA HIS A 101 -13.71 9.25 -3.07
C HIS A 101 -14.08 8.49 -1.78
N ARG A 102 -14.72 7.33 -1.89
CA ARG A 102 -15.29 6.62 -0.74
C ARG A 102 -14.28 6.28 0.35
N LEU A 103 -13.09 5.78 -0.03
CA LEU A 103 -12.06 5.48 0.96
C LEU A 103 -11.53 6.77 1.60
N LYS A 104 -11.32 7.83 0.82
CA LYS A 104 -10.85 9.11 1.32
C LYS A 104 -11.82 9.71 2.35
N GLU A 105 -13.11 9.66 2.08
CA GLU A 105 -14.14 10.08 3.01
C GLU A 105 -14.16 9.22 4.27
N ALA A 106 -14.06 7.90 4.10
CA ALA A 106 -14.09 6.91 5.17
C ALA A 106 -12.93 7.07 6.17
N ILE A 107 -11.70 7.34 5.68
CA ILE A 107 -10.52 7.50 6.55
C ILE A 107 -10.40 8.91 7.15
N SER A 108 -11.10 9.90 6.60
CA SER A 108 -10.99 11.30 7.01
C SER A 108 -11.13 11.52 8.54
N PRO A 109 -12.07 10.85 9.25
CA PRO A 109 -12.25 11.05 10.69
C PRO A 109 -11.04 10.62 11.55
N VAL A 110 -10.21 9.71 11.03
CA VAL A 110 -9.07 9.12 11.79
C VAL A 110 -7.71 9.45 11.18
N ALA A 111 -7.66 10.04 9.99
CA ALA A 111 -6.40 10.26 9.27
C ALA A 111 -5.39 11.12 10.07
N GLY A 112 -5.84 12.03 10.92
CA GLY A 112 -5.00 12.85 11.78
C GLY A 112 -4.46 12.11 13.04
N GLU A 113 -4.98 10.94 13.33
CA GLU A 113 -4.59 10.15 14.50
C GLU A 113 -3.35 9.29 14.20
N TYR A 114 -3.01 9.09 12.91
CA TYR A 114 -1.92 8.25 12.45
C TYR A 114 -0.83 9.07 11.76
N ASP A 115 0.42 8.71 12.02
CA ASP A 115 1.58 9.28 11.34
C ASP A 115 1.71 8.70 9.92
N PHE A 116 1.35 7.40 9.78
CA PHE A 116 1.31 6.68 8.50
C PHE A 116 0.02 5.87 8.36
N ILE A 117 -0.52 5.88 7.12
CA ILE A 117 -1.56 4.95 6.69
C ILE A 117 -0.98 4.15 5.51
N VAL A 118 -0.96 2.83 5.61
CA VAL A 118 -0.45 1.91 4.59
C VAL A 118 -1.61 1.15 3.98
N ILE A 119 -1.78 1.24 2.65
CA ILE A 119 -2.89 0.62 1.94
C ILE A 119 -2.35 -0.50 1.04
N ASP A 120 -2.76 -1.75 1.29
CA ASP A 120 -2.54 -2.88 0.38
C ASP A 120 -3.63 -2.90 -0.69
N THR A 121 -3.25 -2.90 -1.98
CA THR A 121 -4.21 -2.82 -3.09
C THR A 121 -4.40 -4.15 -3.80
N PRO A 122 -5.58 -4.39 -4.43
CA PRO A 122 -5.78 -5.56 -5.26
C PRO A 122 -4.89 -5.57 -6.50
N LEU A 123 -4.97 -6.66 -7.27
CA LEU A 123 -4.27 -6.78 -8.56
C LEU A 123 -4.92 -5.93 -9.66
N SER A 124 -6.23 -5.72 -9.60
CA SER A 124 -6.98 -4.95 -10.59
C SER A 124 -6.69 -3.45 -10.45
N LEU A 125 -6.68 -2.73 -11.56
CA LEU A 125 -6.68 -1.25 -11.57
C LEU A 125 -8.11 -0.68 -11.60
N GLY A 126 -9.03 -1.35 -10.91
CA GLY A 126 -10.42 -0.96 -10.79
C GLY A 126 -10.69 0.12 -9.74
N VAL A 127 -11.95 0.26 -9.35
CA VAL A 127 -12.40 1.32 -8.42
C VAL A 127 -11.69 1.30 -7.08
N LEU A 128 -11.30 0.12 -6.57
CA LEU A 128 -10.59 0.00 -5.30
C LEU A 128 -9.18 0.60 -5.39
N THR A 129 -8.43 0.31 -6.45
CA THR A 129 -7.10 0.90 -6.66
C THR A 129 -7.18 2.41 -6.89
N VAL A 130 -8.19 2.88 -7.64
CA VAL A 130 -8.44 4.32 -7.81
C VAL A 130 -8.74 4.99 -6.46
N ASN A 131 -9.53 4.36 -5.58
CA ASN A 131 -9.78 4.86 -4.22
C ASN A 131 -8.49 4.95 -3.39
N ALA A 132 -7.63 3.93 -3.46
CA ALA A 132 -6.34 3.95 -2.78
C ALA A 132 -5.48 5.13 -3.26
N PHE A 133 -5.35 5.33 -4.58
CA PHE A 133 -4.53 6.42 -5.14
C PHE A 133 -5.14 7.79 -4.89
N ASN A 134 -6.47 7.89 -4.85
CA ASN A 134 -7.14 9.16 -4.58
C ASN A 134 -6.90 9.68 -3.15
N CYS A 135 -6.73 8.80 -2.18
CA CYS A 135 -6.40 9.22 -0.82
C CYS A 135 -4.89 9.20 -0.52
N ALA A 136 -4.08 8.49 -1.30
CA ALA A 136 -2.64 8.39 -1.07
C ALA A 136 -1.90 9.70 -1.32
N THR A 137 -0.84 9.92 -0.57
CA THR A 137 0.20 10.92 -0.86
C THR A 137 1.29 10.31 -1.75
N ASP A 138 1.57 9.03 -1.54
CA ASP A 138 2.68 8.32 -2.16
C ASP A 138 2.28 6.90 -2.58
N ILE A 139 2.85 6.43 -3.69
CA ILE A 139 2.69 5.07 -4.18
C ILE A 139 4.04 4.36 -4.12
N LEU A 140 4.08 3.18 -3.53
CA LEU A 140 5.21 2.27 -3.54
C LEU A 140 4.89 1.09 -4.46
N ILE A 141 5.80 0.78 -5.39
CA ILE A 141 5.58 -0.24 -6.41
C ILE A 141 6.54 -1.42 -6.22
N PRO A 142 6.14 -2.48 -5.50
CA PRO A 142 6.92 -3.71 -5.48
C PRO A 142 6.82 -4.40 -6.84
N THR A 143 7.96 -4.76 -7.43
CA THR A 143 8.00 -5.36 -8.77
C THR A 143 9.15 -6.32 -8.95
N THR A 144 8.99 -7.23 -9.93
CA THR A 144 10.06 -8.08 -10.48
C THR A 144 10.39 -7.72 -11.93
N ALA A 145 9.66 -6.74 -12.51
CA ALA A 145 9.76 -6.30 -13.91
C ALA A 145 9.07 -4.92 -14.07
N GLY A 146 9.02 -4.35 -15.26
CA GLY A 146 8.53 -2.99 -15.55
C GLY A 146 7.12 -2.61 -15.05
N ILE A 147 6.80 -1.31 -15.14
CA ILE A 147 5.67 -0.64 -14.46
C ILE A 147 4.72 0.09 -15.43
N SER A 148 4.75 -0.16 -16.74
CA SER A 148 4.11 0.69 -17.76
C SER A 148 2.63 0.97 -17.56
N GLN A 149 1.80 -0.05 -17.33
CA GLN A 149 0.34 0.12 -17.18
C GLN A 149 -0.07 0.83 -15.89
N LEU A 150 0.66 0.62 -14.80
CA LEU A 150 0.39 1.30 -13.53
C LEU A 150 0.56 2.83 -13.68
N ASN A 151 1.54 3.26 -14.47
CA ASN A 151 1.82 4.66 -14.70
C ASN A 151 0.64 5.40 -15.38
N GLU A 152 -0.07 4.75 -16.29
CA GLU A 152 -1.29 5.29 -16.93
C GLU A 152 -2.40 5.52 -15.91
N THR A 153 -2.61 4.57 -15.00
CA THR A 153 -3.61 4.71 -13.93
C THR A 153 -3.23 5.83 -12.97
N VAL A 154 -1.96 5.92 -12.57
CA VAL A 154 -1.47 7.02 -11.71
C VAL A 154 -1.70 8.36 -12.39
N SER A 155 -1.33 8.49 -13.67
CA SER A 155 -1.53 9.71 -14.46
C SER A 155 -3.01 10.11 -14.56
N SER A 156 -3.90 9.14 -14.72
CA SER A 156 -5.34 9.38 -14.74
C SER A 156 -5.86 9.88 -13.39
N VAL A 157 -5.42 9.25 -12.28
CA VAL A 157 -5.79 9.71 -10.93
C VAL A 157 -5.23 11.09 -10.64
N GLN A 158 -3.99 11.39 -11.03
CA GLN A 158 -3.41 12.73 -10.90
C GLN A 158 -4.25 13.79 -11.64
N ARG A 159 -4.73 13.46 -12.83
CA ARG A 159 -5.50 14.39 -13.66
C ARG A 159 -6.89 14.68 -13.10
N TYR A 160 -7.59 13.66 -12.59
CA TYR A 160 -9.02 13.74 -12.32
C TYR A 160 -9.41 13.68 -10.84
N CYS A 161 -8.57 13.12 -9.96
CA CYS A 161 -8.95 12.81 -8.58
C CYS A 161 -7.98 13.42 -7.54
N ASN A 162 -6.67 13.19 -7.71
CA ASN A 162 -5.65 13.56 -6.73
C ASN A 162 -4.36 14.05 -7.42
N PRO A 163 -4.24 15.35 -7.71
CA PRO A 163 -3.04 15.89 -8.37
C PRO A 163 -1.73 15.75 -7.57
N ARG A 164 -1.82 15.44 -6.27
CA ARG A 164 -0.66 15.38 -5.38
C ARG A 164 -0.07 13.98 -5.23
N VAL A 165 -0.78 12.94 -5.64
CA VAL A 165 -0.26 11.57 -5.55
C VAL A 165 0.96 11.42 -6.45
N LYS A 166 1.99 10.75 -5.95
CA LYS A 166 3.22 10.51 -6.72
C LYS A 166 3.76 9.11 -6.47
N ILE A 167 4.49 8.58 -7.43
CA ILE A 167 5.27 7.37 -7.23
C ILE A 167 6.48 7.74 -6.37
N ARG A 168 6.50 7.22 -5.12
CA ARG A 168 7.60 7.44 -4.19
C ARG A 168 8.81 6.59 -4.54
N GLY A 169 8.59 5.37 -4.99
CA GLY A 169 9.67 4.48 -5.33
C GLY A 169 9.21 3.14 -5.90
N ILE A 170 10.18 2.46 -6.49
CA ILE A 170 10.05 1.11 -7.01
C ILE A 170 10.86 0.19 -6.11
N LEU A 171 10.21 -0.87 -5.62
CA LEU A 171 10.81 -1.86 -4.77
C LEU A 171 11.05 -3.14 -5.57
N PHE A 172 12.31 -3.47 -5.87
CA PHE A 172 12.63 -4.75 -6.49
C PHE A 172 12.55 -5.87 -5.46
N THR A 173 11.53 -6.70 -5.63
CA THR A 173 11.37 -7.95 -4.88
C THR A 173 12.02 -9.11 -5.63
N ARG A 174 12.48 -10.13 -4.91
CA ARG A 174 13.17 -11.31 -5.49
C ARG A 174 14.39 -10.95 -6.36
N PHE A 175 15.08 -9.88 -6.03
CA PHE A 175 16.27 -9.46 -6.75
C PHE A 175 17.41 -10.47 -6.54
N ASN A 176 17.94 -10.99 -7.64
CA ASN A 176 19.14 -11.83 -7.63
C ASN A 176 20.28 -11.09 -8.33
N PRO A 177 21.32 -10.61 -7.61
CA PRO A 177 22.41 -9.84 -8.20
C PRO A 177 23.25 -10.63 -9.22
N ARG A 178 23.16 -11.98 -9.20
CA ARG A 178 23.84 -12.86 -10.15
C ARG A 178 23.06 -13.07 -11.45
N ALA A 179 21.76 -12.74 -11.48
CA ALA A 179 20.94 -12.90 -12.67
C ALA A 179 21.07 -11.68 -13.61
N ASN A 180 21.39 -11.92 -14.88
CA ASN A 180 21.55 -10.86 -15.88
C ASN A 180 20.30 -10.00 -16.01
N ILE A 181 19.11 -10.61 -16.00
CA ILE A 181 17.84 -9.91 -16.08
C ILE A 181 17.62 -8.93 -14.92
N SER A 182 18.01 -9.32 -13.69
CA SER A 182 17.92 -8.43 -12.52
C SER A 182 18.81 -7.20 -12.66
N ARG A 183 20.01 -7.36 -13.23
CA ARG A 183 20.94 -6.25 -13.50
C ARG A 183 20.42 -5.33 -14.58
N GLN A 184 19.91 -5.85 -15.69
CA GLN A 184 19.32 -5.05 -16.77
C GLN A 184 18.11 -4.25 -16.30
N ILE A 185 17.24 -4.86 -15.50
CA ILE A 185 16.07 -4.16 -14.92
C ILE A 185 16.54 -3.04 -13.99
N LYS A 186 17.56 -3.28 -13.17
CA LYS A 186 18.15 -2.26 -12.31
C LYS A 186 18.68 -1.07 -13.12
N GLU A 187 19.50 -1.32 -14.13
CA GLU A 187 20.08 -0.30 -15.02
C GLU A 187 18.99 0.53 -15.72
N LEU A 188 17.97 -0.12 -16.29
CA LEU A 188 16.83 0.57 -16.91
C LEU A 188 16.04 1.43 -15.93
N THR A 189 15.95 1.00 -14.68
CA THR A 189 15.18 1.73 -13.66
C THR A 189 16.01 2.87 -13.06
N GLU A 190 17.33 2.71 -12.98
CA GLU A 190 18.25 3.80 -12.57
C GLU A 190 18.23 4.96 -13.57
N GLN A 191 17.98 4.71 -14.86
CA GLN A 191 17.75 5.76 -15.86
C GLN A 191 16.47 6.56 -15.59
N LEU A 192 15.52 6.00 -14.85
CA LEU A 192 14.32 6.69 -14.39
C LEU A 192 14.51 7.38 -13.03
N SER A 193 15.68 7.26 -12.42
CA SER A 193 15.95 7.71 -11.03
C SER A 193 15.92 9.23 -10.85
N GLU A 194 16.03 10.02 -11.93
CA GLU A 194 15.81 11.47 -11.86
C GLU A 194 14.39 11.85 -11.42
N TYR A 195 13.43 10.93 -11.59
CA TYR A 195 12.01 11.16 -11.33
C TYR A 195 11.44 10.28 -10.20
N ILE A 196 12.06 9.13 -9.89
CA ILE A 196 11.52 8.14 -8.97
C ILE A 196 12.65 7.55 -8.13
N SER A 197 12.51 7.54 -6.80
CA SER A 197 13.46 6.84 -5.92
C SER A 197 13.38 5.33 -6.16
N VAL A 198 14.50 4.74 -6.58
CA VAL A 198 14.60 3.29 -6.81
C VAL A 198 15.20 2.63 -5.58
N VAL A 199 14.46 1.70 -4.99
CA VAL A 199 14.94 0.90 -3.86
C VAL A 199 15.09 -0.55 -4.33
N VAL A 200 16.33 -1.04 -4.31
CA VAL A 200 16.61 -2.46 -4.56
C VAL A 200 16.69 -3.18 -3.22
N ILE A 201 15.77 -4.12 -2.99
CA ILE A 201 15.82 -4.96 -1.81
C ILE A 201 16.05 -6.41 -2.22
N CYS A 202 17.17 -6.96 -1.79
CA CYS A 202 17.39 -8.40 -1.76
C CYS A 202 16.56 -9.00 -0.62
N CYS A 203 15.98 -10.19 -0.80
CA CYS A 203 15.03 -10.82 0.13
C CYS A 203 15.49 -10.93 1.60
N TYR A 204 16.75 -10.69 1.90
CA TYR A 204 17.32 -10.71 3.25
C TYR A 204 17.46 -9.33 3.93
N ALA A 205 17.38 -8.24 3.17
CA ALA A 205 17.58 -6.86 3.68
C ALA A 205 16.30 -6.01 3.70
N ALA A 206 15.13 -6.64 3.71
CA ALA A 206 13.84 -5.96 3.60
C ALA A 206 13.55 -4.95 4.75
N ARG A 207 14.24 -5.07 5.88
CA ARG A 207 14.00 -4.19 7.04
C ARG A 207 14.60 -2.79 6.91
N LEU A 208 15.70 -2.60 6.19
CA LEU A 208 16.50 -1.35 6.27
C LEU A 208 16.28 -0.36 5.11
N GLY A 209 16.03 -0.82 3.89
CA GLY A 209 16.03 0.05 2.71
C GLY A 209 14.75 0.83 2.46
N ILE A 210 13.56 0.29 2.83
CA ILE A 210 12.26 0.93 2.55
C ILE A 210 12.11 2.24 3.32
N PHE A 211 12.62 2.28 4.56
CA PHE A 211 12.38 3.38 5.50
C PHE A 211 13.10 4.67 5.13
N GLN A 212 14.28 4.60 4.50
CA GLN A 212 15.06 5.80 4.13
C GLN A 212 14.30 6.70 3.16
N ASN A 213 13.50 6.13 2.27
CA ASN A 213 12.74 6.90 1.28
C ASN A 213 11.50 7.60 1.85
N PHE A 214 11.10 7.26 3.08
CA PHE A 214 9.99 7.92 3.77
C PHE A 214 10.43 8.98 4.79
N GLY A 215 11.73 9.39 4.77
CA GLY A 215 12.26 10.39 5.69
C GLY A 215 12.45 9.85 7.12
N VAL A 216 12.53 8.53 7.27
CA VAL A 216 12.81 7.86 8.56
C VAL A 216 14.31 7.66 8.67
N GLU A 217 14.92 8.09 9.78
CA GLU A 217 16.36 7.98 10.02
C GLU A 217 16.87 6.53 9.98
N ARG A 218 18.12 6.35 9.54
CA ARG A 218 18.80 5.05 9.51
C ARG A 218 18.84 4.43 10.90
N ILE A 219 18.49 3.14 11.00
CA ILE A 219 19.00 2.30 12.08
C ILE A 219 20.49 2.09 11.78
N THR A 220 21.35 2.44 12.69
CA THR A 220 22.76 2.07 12.64
C THR A 220 22.93 0.61 13.04
N GLU A 221 24.03 -0.03 12.61
CA GLU A 221 24.31 -1.44 12.96
C GLU A 221 24.44 -1.67 14.48
N ASP A 222 24.57 -0.60 15.26
CA ASP A 222 24.66 -0.63 16.72
C ASP A 222 23.30 -0.69 17.44
N ASP A 223 22.18 -0.62 16.68
CA ASP A 223 20.82 -0.66 17.24
C ASP A 223 20.16 -2.06 17.11
N VAL A 224 20.92 -3.12 16.77
CA VAL A 224 20.42 -4.51 16.57
C VAL A 224 20.95 -5.46 17.65
#